data_a37a1f6c65d120b4a73cec59f6bafa79
#
_entry.id   a37a1f6c65d120b4a73cec59f6bafa79
#
_cell.length_a   1.000
_cell.length_b   1.000
_cell.length_c   1.000
_cell.angle_alpha   90.00
_cell.angle_beta   90.00
_cell.angle_gamma   90.00
#
_symmetry.space_group_name_H-M   'P 1'
#
loop_
_entity.id
_entity.type
_entity.pdbx_description
1 polymer ?
#
loop_
_entity_poly.entity_id
_entity_poly.type
_entity_poly.pdbx_seq_one_letter_code
_entity_poly.pdbx_strand_id
1 'polypeptide(L)'
;MKDISLFIIAKNEGDKLKACIESAKEVCSEIIVCDSGSTDDTVKVAEEMGAKVVQHDFIGFADQKNFALSQCSGKWALSLDADEVLTKELADEIKAIPDDTEFNGFDMHRVNYFLGGRMNHSGLNNEYILRLIRIGSGKYRDVLVHEGLEISGKIGRLKNEMLHYSYADLANYFNKFNKYTSLAARDLKAKGKKFSLLGTIFRLPFEFMKRYILKLGFLDGIRGFIWAACSTFYVFVKYIKLWDISRN
;
A
#
# COMPACT_ATOMS: atom_id res chain seq x y z
N MET A 1 24.60 9.66 -5.96
CA MET A 1 23.21 9.38 -5.49
C MET A 1 22.40 10.64 -5.72
N LYS A 2 21.13 10.50 -6.10
CA LYS A 2 20.21 11.65 -6.15
C LYS A 2 19.87 12.11 -4.74
N ASP A 3 19.49 13.38 -4.62
CA ASP A 3 19.03 13.97 -3.35
C ASP A 3 17.58 13.52 -3.06
N ILE A 4 17.43 12.24 -2.74
CA ILE A 4 16.17 11.55 -2.47
C ILE A 4 16.21 10.99 -1.05
N SER A 5 15.24 11.36 -0.23
CA SER A 5 14.97 10.74 1.07
C SER A 5 13.95 9.60 0.89
N LEU A 6 14.31 8.38 1.24
CA LEU A 6 13.35 7.29 1.42
C LEU A 6 12.69 7.44 2.78
N PHE A 7 11.35 7.35 2.82
CA PHE A 7 10.65 7.20 4.09
C PHE A 7 9.70 6.00 4.07
N ILE A 8 9.68 5.28 5.18
CA ILE A 8 8.89 4.07 5.40
C ILE A 8 8.17 4.23 6.73
N ILE A 9 6.88 3.92 6.79
CA ILE A 9 6.16 3.76 8.05
C ILE A 9 6.14 2.28 8.41
N ALA A 10 6.44 1.93 9.65
CA ALA A 10 6.56 0.54 10.07
C ALA A 10 5.87 0.27 11.41
N LYS A 11 5.34 -0.95 11.55
CA LYS A 11 4.94 -1.57 12.81
C LYS A 11 4.96 -3.08 12.69
N ASN A 12 5.92 -3.74 13.33
CA ASN A 12 6.12 -5.18 13.29
C ASN A 12 6.28 -5.72 11.84
N GLU A 13 7.25 -5.16 11.10
CA GLU A 13 7.54 -5.51 9.70
C GLU A 13 9.03 -5.86 9.49
N GLY A 14 9.76 -6.26 10.55
CA GLY A 14 11.21 -6.55 10.50
C GLY A 14 11.63 -7.48 9.38
N ASP A 15 10.87 -8.56 9.16
CA ASP A 15 11.13 -9.57 8.10
C ASP A 15 11.13 -8.99 6.67
N LYS A 16 10.35 -7.93 6.43
CA LYS A 16 10.16 -7.36 5.08
C LYS A 16 10.99 -6.10 4.86
N LEU A 17 11.20 -5.34 5.94
CA LEU A 17 11.83 -4.03 5.91
C LEU A 17 13.22 -4.06 5.26
N LYS A 18 14.00 -5.12 5.51
CA LYS A 18 15.33 -5.29 4.93
C LYS A 18 15.29 -5.26 3.40
N ALA A 19 14.43 -6.07 2.77
CA ALA A 19 14.32 -6.13 1.31
C ALA A 19 13.83 -4.79 0.71
N CYS A 20 12.89 -4.11 1.39
CA CYS A 20 12.42 -2.80 1.02
C CYS A 20 13.57 -1.78 0.97
N ILE A 21 14.33 -1.66 2.06
CA ILE A 21 15.46 -0.72 2.16
C ILE A 21 16.56 -1.07 1.15
N GLU A 22 16.96 -2.34 1.04
CA GLU A 22 17.99 -2.77 0.09
C GLU A 22 17.64 -2.37 -1.35
N SER A 23 16.38 -2.49 -1.75
CA SER A 23 15.93 -2.17 -3.11
C SER A 23 16.06 -0.68 -3.46
N ALA A 24 15.98 0.21 -2.48
CA ALA A 24 16.03 1.65 -2.65
C ALA A 24 17.38 2.28 -2.26
N LYS A 25 18.28 1.53 -1.62
CA LYS A 25 19.52 2.04 -1.04
C LYS A 25 20.43 2.76 -2.06
N GLU A 26 20.49 2.27 -3.29
CA GLU A 26 21.30 2.90 -4.33
C GLU A 26 20.69 4.17 -4.95
N VAL A 27 19.41 4.41 -4.69
CA VAL A 27 18.65 5.54 -5.25
C VAL A 27 18.63 6.70 -4.27
N CYS A 28 18.58 6.41 -2.96
CA CYS A 28 18.37 7.38 -1.92
C CYS A 28 19.66 7.79 -1.21
N SER A 29 19.75 9.07 -0.82
CA SER A 29 20.83 9.62 0.01
C SER A 29 20.53 9.53 1.51
N GLU A 30 19.27 9.38 1.88
CA GLU A 30 18.78 9.32 3.24
C GLU A 30 17.66 8.28 3.36
N ILE A 31 17.61 7.57 4.49
CA ILE A 31 16.57 6.58 4.79
C ILE A 31 15.98 6.89 6.16
N ILE A 32 14.66 7.02 6.22
CA ILE A 32 13.90 7.31 7.43
C ILE A 32 12.88 6.20 7.63
N VAL A 33 12.89 5.60 8.81
CA VAL A 33 11.86 4.64 9.24
C VAL A 33 11.09 5.26 10.39
N CYS A 34 9.80 5.51 10.16
CA CYS A 34 8.89 6.00 11.18
C CYS A 34 8.19 4.82 11.83
N ASP A 35 8.65 4.46 13.02
CA ASP A 35 8.13 3.34 13.79
C ASP A 35 6.98 3.77 14.70
N SER A 36 5.92 2.98 14.75
CA SER A 36 4.73 3.21 15.59
C SER A 36 4.62 2.24 16.77
N GLY A 37 5.75 1.97 17.43
CA GLY A 37 5.84 1.10 18.59
C GLY A 37 5.89 -0.37 18.21
N SER A 38 6.86 -0.77 17.41
CA SER A 38 7.16 -2.17 17.11
C SER A 38 7.66 -2.91 18.34
N THR A 39 7.29 -4.18 18.44
CA THR A 39 7.69 -5.10 19.53
C THR A 39 8.56 -6.26 19.04
N ASP A 40 8.76 -6.34 17.72
CA ASP A 40 9.68 -7.26 17.04
C ASP A 40 11.04 -6.56 16.77
N ASP A 41 11.85 -7.12 15.92
CA ASP A 41 13.17 -6.58 15.56
C ASP A 41 13.14 -5.50 14.45
N THR A 42 11.98 -4.93 14.14
CA THR A 42 11.82 -3.88 13.11
C THR A 42 12.80 -2.72 13.29
N VAL A 43 12.88 -2.16 14.51
CA VAL A 43 13.76 -1.03 14.81
C VAL A 43 15.23 -1.41 14.63
N LYS A 44 15.62 -2.58 15.16
CA LYS A 44 16.98 -3.11 15.04
C LYS A 44 17.38 -3.29 13.56
N VAL A 45 16.52 -3.91 12.76
CA VAL A 45 16.76 -4.11 11.32
C VAL A 45 16.89 -2.76 10.60
N ALA A 46 16.06 -1.77 10.91
CA ALA A 46 16.16 -0.44 10.32
C ALA A 46 17.52 0.22 10.61
N GLU A 47 17.98 0.18 11.88
CA GLU A 47 19.25 0.75 12.29
C GLU A 47 20.44 0.02 11.64
N GLU A 48 20.44 -1.32 11.60
CA GLU A 48 21.45 -2.12 10.91
C GLU A 48 21.55 -1.81 9.42
N MET A 49 20.44 -1.42 8.79
CA MET A 49 20.39 -0.99 7.39
C MET A 49 20.80 0.48 7.17
N GLY A 50 21.14 1.19 8.25
CA GLY A 50 21.59 2.58 8.22
C GLY A 50 20.46 3.61 8.14
N ALA A 51 19.24 3.23 8.48
CA ALA A 51 18.12 4.15 8.53
C ALA A 51 18.11 4.99 9.83
N LYS A 52 17.68 6.24 9.71
CA LYS A 52 17.29 7.07 10.85
C LYS A 52 15.91 6.61 11.32
N VAL A 53 15.83 6.03 12.51
CA VAL A 53 14.55 5.64 13.09
C VAL A 53 13.98 6.80 13.90
N VAL A 54 12.70 7.11 13.64
CA VAL A 54 11.91 8.10 14.39
C VAL A 54 10.65 7.45 14.94
N GLN A 55 10.34 7.74 16.21
CA GLN A 55 9.14 7.20 16.85
C GLN A 55 7.98 8.17 16.72
N HIS A 56 6.81 7.64 16.35
CA HIS A 56 5.58 8.43 16.27
C HIS A 56 4.37 7.54 16.56
N ASP A 57 3.53 7.97 17.49
CA ASP A 57 2.33 7.23 17.86
C ASP A 57 1.34 7.17 16.69
N PHE A 58 0.79 5.99 16.45
CA PHE A 58 -0.12 5.78 15.33
C PHE A 58 -1.52 6.30 15.63
N ILE A 59 -1.86 7.45 15.08
CA ILE A 59 -3.22 8.01 15.09
C ILE A 59 -3.94 7.84 13.74
N GLY A 60 -3.20 7.59 12.65
CA GLY A 60 -3.73 7.37 11.31
C GLY A 60 -2.61 7.24 10.29
N PHE A 61 -2.91 6.63 9.14
CA PHE A 61 -1.90 6.42 8.09
C PHE A 61 -1.40 7.74 7.47
N ALA A 62 -2.31 8.69 7.21
CA ALA A 62 -1.94 9.97 6.64
C ALA A 62 -1.08 10.79 7.60
N ASP A 63 -1.41 10.80 8.89
CA ASP A 63 -0.61 11.45 9.92
C ASP A 63 0.79 10.83 10.00
N GLN A 64 0.88 9.50 10.09
CA GLN A 64 2.14 8.78 10.15
C GLN A 64 3.04 9.08 8.94
N LYS A 65 2.45 9.07 7.71
CA LYS A 65 3.19 9.39 6.49
C LYS A 65 3.59 10.86 6.39
N ASN A 66 2.74 11.78 6.84
CA ASN A 66 3.07 13.20 6.89
C ASN A 66 4.19 13.50 7.90
N PHE A 67 4.15 12.84 9.05
CA PHE A 67 5.23 12.95 10.02
C PHE A 67 6.55 12.42 9.46
N ALA A 68 6.55 11.23 8.85
CA ALA A 68 7.73 10.67 8.20
C ALA A 68 8.26 11.57 7.07
N LEU A 69 7.37 12.10 6.22
CA LEU A 69 7.70 13.05 5.16
C LEU A 69 8.34 14.34 5.72
N SER A 70 7.88 14.83 6.87
CA SER A 70 8.45 16.02 7.50
C SER A 70 9.89 15.83 8.03
N GLN A 71 10.33 14.58 8.18
CA GLN A 71 11.70 14.25 8.59
C GLN A 71 12.66 14.16 7.41
N CYS A 72 12.17 14.19 6.18
CA CYS A 72 12.96 14.11 4.96
C CYS A 72 13.70 15.42 4.68
N SER A 73 15.00 15.34 4.33
CA SER A 73 15.86 16.50 4.06
C SER A 73 16.25 16.67 2.59
N GLY A 74 15.99 15.67 1.73
CA GLY A 74 16.33 15.69 0.30
C GLY A 74 15.45 16.63 -0.52
N LYS A 75 15.74 16.72 -1.81
CA LYS A 75 14.86 17.42 -2.78
C LYS A 75 13.61 16.64 -3.10
N TRP A 76 13.73 15.31 -3.05
CA TRP A 76 12.65 14.37 -3.33
C TRP A 76 12.41 13.46 -2.14
N ALA A 77 11.17 13.05 -1.97
CA ALA A 77 10.79 12.02 -1.01
C ALA A 77 10.22 10.82 -1.76
N LEU A 78 10.79 9.65 -1.51
CA LEU A 78 10.28 8.37 -1.98
C LEU A 78 9.55 7.68 -0.81
N SER A 79 8.27 7.43 -0.99
CA SER A 79 7.45 6.69 -0.01
C SER A 79 7.37 5.23 -0.39
N LEU A 80 7.80 4.33 0.48
CA LEU A 80 7.55 2.89 0.32
C LEU A 80 6.85 2.35 1.57
N ASP A 81 5.95 1.40 1.35
CA ASP A 81 5.46 0.57 2.44
C ASP A 81 6.50 -0.55 2.70
N ALA A 82 6.63 -1.06 3.92
CA ALA A 82 7.68 -2.02 4.28
C ALA A 82 7.64 -3.33 3.46
N ASP A 83 6.50 -3.63 2.82
CA ASP A 83 6.28 -4.78 1.95
C ASP A 83 6.36 -4.43 0.45
N GLU A 84 6.91 -3.24 0.11
CA GLU A 84 7.17 -2.81 -1.27
C GLU A 84 8.67 -2.86 -1.60
N VAL A 85 9.00 -3.31 -2.81
CA VAL A 85 10.39 -3.49 -3.29
C VAL A 85 10.50 -2.90 -4.69
N LEU A 86 11.48 -2.01 -4.91
CA LEU A 86 11.78 -1.51 -6.25
C LEU A 86 12.46 -2.62 -7.08
N THR A 87 12.05 -2.78 -8.33
CA THR A 87 12.88 -3.55 -9.27
C THR A 87 14.14 -2.74 -9.61
N LYS A 88 15.19 -3.42 -10.07
CA LYS A 88 16.41 -2.74 -10.50
C LYS A 88 16.13 -1.74 -11.63
N GLU A 89 15.28 -2.11 -12.57
CA GLU A 89 14.86 -1.29 -13.69
C GLU A 89 14.15 -0.02 -13.22
N LEU A 90 13.28 -0.12 -12.19
CA LEU A 90 12.63 1.05 -11.62
C LEU A 90 13.63 1.94 -10.87
N ALA A 91 14.54 1.35 -10.12
CA ALA A 91 15.59 2.08 -9.42
C ALA A 91 16.48 2.86 -10.43
N ASP A 92 16.86 2.24 -11.55
CA ASP A 92 17.65 2.88 -12.61
C ASP A 92 16.84 3.98 -13.33
N GLU A 93 15.54 3.78 -13.55
CA GLU A 93 14.64 4.79 -14.11
C GLU A 93 14.52 6.01 -13.19
N ILE A 94 14.40 5.83 -11.88
CA ILE A 94 14.40 6.92 -10.90
C ILE A 94 15.71 7.69 -10.93
N LYS A 95 16.85 7.00 -11.01
CA LYS A 95 18.18 7.65 -11.16
C LYS A 95 18.26 8.49 -12.43
N ALA A 96 17.59 8.10 -13.50
CA ALA A 96 17.62 8.76 -14.79
C ALA A 96 16.68 9.99 -14.89
N ILE A 97 15.83 10.26 -13.90
CA ILE A 97 14.97 11.47 -13.93
C ILE A 97 15.84 12.72 -13.98
N PRO A 98 15.64 13.67 -14.92
CA PRO A 98 16.41 14.92 -14.97
C PRO A 98 16.19 15.78 -13.72
N ASP A 99 17.23 16.48 -13.25
CA ASP A 99 17.13 17.35 -12.06
C ASP A 99 16.24 18.57 -12.29
N ASP A 100 16.12 19.01 -13.55
CA ASP A 100 15.30 20.13 -14.03
C ASP A 100 13.92 19.69 -14.52
N THR A 101 13.49 18.47 -14.19
CA THR A 101 12.18 17.96 -14.60
C THR A 101 11.04 18.90 -14.17
N GLU A 102 10.04 19.08 -15.04
CA GLU A 102 8.85 19.87 -14.78
C GLU A 102 7.82 19.17 -13.85
N PHE A 103 8.02 17.89 -13.58
CA PHE A 103 7.13 17.10 -12.73
C PHE A 103 7.43 17.32 -11.25
N ASN A 104 6.38 17.35 -10.44
CA ASN A 104 6.45 17.43 -8.98
C ASN A 104 6.25 16.06 -8.30
N GLY A 105 5.93 15.04 -9.07
CA GLY A 105 5.83 13.67 -8.58
C GLY A 105 5.78 12.67 -9.71
N PHE A 106 5.95 11.40 -9.36
CA PHE A 106 5.90 10.29 -10.30
C PHE A 106 5.08 9.14 -9.71
N ASP A 107 4.10 8.67 -10.48
CA ASP A 107 3.41 7.43 -10.18
C ASP A 107 4.21 6.22 -10.71
N MET A 108 4.09 5.09 -10.00
CA MET A 108 4.79 3.86 -10.28
C MET A 108 3.81 2.71 -10.44
N HIS A 109 4.08 1.81 -11.36
CA HIS A 109 3.27 0.61 -11.56
C HIS A 109 3.50 -0.38 -10.41
N ARG A 110 2.47 -0.61 -9.59
CA ARG A 110 2.52 -1.57 -8.47
C ARG A 110 2.04 -2.93 -8.91
N VAL A 111 2.91 -3.92 -8.78
CA VAL A 111 2.62 -5.33 -9.06
C VAL A 111 2.41 -6.07 -7.75
N ASN A 112 1.21 -6.60 -7.57
CA ASN A 112 0.84 -7.31 -6.35
C ASN A 112 1.23 -8.78 -6.40
N TYR A 113 1.79 -9.26 -5.28
CA TYR A 113 2.05 -10.67 -5.02
C TYR A 113 1.05 -11.19 -3.98
N PHE A 114 0.49 -12.36 -4.26
CA PHE A 114 -0.44 -13.04 -3.38
C PHE A 114 -0.04 -14.51 -3.22
N LEU A 115 0.14 -14.96 -1.98
CA LEU A 115 0.59 -16.32 -1.63
C LEU A 115 1.84 -16.72 -2.44
N GLY A 116 2.86 -15.86 -2.42
CA GLY A 116 4.14 -16.08 -3.08
C GLY A 116 4.13 -16.04 -4.61
N GLY A 117 3.03 -15.66 -5.26
CA GLY A 117 2.95 -15.56 -6.72
C GLY A 117 2.49 -14.20 -7.21
N ARG A 118 3.05 -13.77 -8.33
CA ARG A 118 2.66 -12.56 -9.05
C ARG A 118 1.22 -12.68 -9.52
N MET A 119 0.44 -11.62 -9.33
CA MET A 119 -0.94 -11.50 -9.82
C MET A 119 -0.96 -10.60 -11.05
N ASN A 120 -1.25 -11.17 -12.22
CA ASN A 120 -1.30 -10.43 -13.49
C ASN A 120 -2.72 -10.02 -13.88
N HIS A 121 -3.72 -10.55 -13.19
CA HIS A 121 -5.14 -10.37 -13.48
C HIS A 121 -5.92 -10.14 -12.17
N SER A 122 -7.17 -10.62 -12.09
CA SER A 122 -8.00 -10.55 -10.88
C SER A 122 -8.33 -9.12 -10.43
N GLY A 123 -7.93 -8.10 -11.20
CA GLY A 123 -8.06 -6.69 -10.87
C GLY A 123 -6.99 -6.16 -9.90
N LEU A 124 -5.83 -6.83 -9.85
CA LEU A 124 -4.67 -6.44 -9.02
C LEU A 124 -3.48 -5.94 -9.84
N ASN A 125 -3.54 -5.98 -11.16
CA ASN A 125 -2.38 -5.81 -12.04
C ASN A 125 -2.26 -4.44 -12.70
N ASN A 126 -3.08 -3.48 -12.36
CA ASN A 126 -3.12 -2.21 -13.10
C ASN A 126 -3.25 -1.03 -12.16
N GLU A 127 -2.41 -1.02 -11.13
CA GLU A 127 -2.43 0.02 -10.12
C GLU A 127 -1.19 0.88 -10.24
N TYR A 128 -1.41 2.18 -10.52
CA TYR A 128 -0.37 3.19 -10.47
C TYR A 128 -0.53 4.00 -9.20
N ILE A 129 0.57 4.12 -8.44
CA ILE A 129 0.56 4.81 -7.16
C ILE A 129 1.65 5.87 -7.17
N LEU A 130 1.28 7.07 -6.74
CA LEU A 130 2.21 8.16 -6.54
C LEU A 130 3.10 7.84 -5.33
N ARG A 131 4.42 7.66 -5.59
CA ARG A 131 5.39 7.26 -4.56
C ARG A 131 6.60 8.21 -4.47
N LEU A 132 6.97 8.86 -5.56
CA LEU A 132 8.06 9.84 -5.58
C LEU A 132 7.49 11.24 -5.72
N ILE A 133 7.79 12.13 -4.78
CA ILE A 133 7.32 13.52 -4.80
C ILE A 133 8.46 14.50 -4.51
N ARG A 134 8.38 15.69 -5.08
CA ARG A 134 9.23 16.82 -4.71
C ARG A 134 8.80 17.31 -3.32
N ILE A 135 9.75 17.41 -2.39
CA ILE A 135 9.46 17.87 -1.02
C ILE A 135 8.85 19.29 -1.08
N GLY A 136 7.80 19.51 -0.29
CA GLY A 136 7.03 20.74 -0.30
C GLY A 136 5.92 20.82 -1.35
N SER A 137 5.83 19.87 -2.29
CA SER A 137 4.79 19.89 -3.32
C SER A 137 3.46 19.26 -2.90
N GLY A 138 3.42 18.50 -1.80
CA GLY A 138 2.21 17.77 -1.42
C GLY A 138 2.22 17.23 -0.01
N LYS A 139 1.09 16.61 0.36
CA LYS A 139 0.86 15.95 1.64
C LYS A 139 -0.16 14.82 1.54
N TYR A 140 -0.12 13.92 2.49
CA TYR A 140 -1.16 12.89 2.66
C TYR A 140 -2.40 13.50 3.32
N ARG A 141 -3.58 13.14 2.78
CA ARG A 141 -4.87 13.49 3.40
C ARG A 141 -5.53 12.26 3.98
N ASP A 142 -6.18 12.46 5.13
CA ASP A 142 -7.02 11.44 5.73
C ASP A 142 -8.29 11.24 4.89
N VAL A 143 -8.35 10.09 4.22
CA VAL A 143 -9.58 9.56 3.67
C VAL A 143 -9.88 8.27 4.43
N LEU A 144 -11.10 8.07 4.90
CA LEU A 144 -11.48 7.03 5.86
C LEU A 144 -11.03 5.59 5.52
N VAL A 145 -10.76 5.30 4.25
CA VAL A 145 -10.37 3.95 3.79
C VAL A 145 -9.07 3.93 3.00
N HIS A 146 -8.68 5.04 2.36
CA HIS A 146 -7.44 5.14 1.58
C HIS A 146 -6.82 6.50 1.81
N GLU A 147 -5.60 6.52 2.31
CA GLU A 147 -4.80 7.73 2.30
C GLU A 147 -4.52 8.15 0.86
N GLY A 148 -4.75 9.40 0.53
CA GLY A 148 -4.41 9.98 -0.75
C GLY A 148 -3.21 10.91 -0.60
N LEU A 149 -2.16 10.69 -1.38
CA LEU A 149 -1.11 11.69 -1.54
C LEU A 149 -1.57 12.71 -2.57
N GLU A 150 -1.78 13.95 -2.14
CA GLU A 150 -2.14 15.05 -3.02
C GLU A 150 -0.94 15.97 -3.21
N ILE A 151 -0.62 16.26 -4.47
CA ILE A 151 0.46 17.17 -4.83
C ILE A 151 -0.06 18.28 -5.74
N SER A 152 0.62 19.42 -5.68
CA SER A 152 0.48 20.51 -6.64
C SER A 152 1.41 20.29 -7.83
N GLY A 153 0.97 20.64 -9.04
CA GLY A 153 1.79 20.55 -10.26
C GLY A 153 1.59 19.26 -11.04
N LYS A 154 2.51 18.99 -11.95
CA LYS A 154 2.42 17.86 -12.88
C LYS A 154 2.91 16.56 -12.24
N ILE A 155 2.23 15.45 -12.59
CA ILE A 155 2.64 14.09 -12.22
C ILE A 155 3.13 13.38 -13.48
N GLY A 156 4.34 12.86 -13.43
CA GLY A 156 4.90 11.97 -14.44
C GLY A 156 4.56 10.51 -14.11
N ARG A 157 4.84 9.62 -15.05
CA ARG A 157 4.65 8.18 -14.87
C ARG A 157 5.91 7.43 -15.21
N LEU A 158 6.37 6.58 -14.26
CA LEU A 158 7.46 5.65 -14.50
C LEU A 158 6.93 4.36 -15.13
N LYS A 159 7.74 3.73 -15.97
CA LYS A 159 7.34 2.57 -16.78
C LYS A 159 7.59 1.24 -16.09
N ASN A 160 8.61 1.23 -15.22
CA ASN A 160 9.04 0.00 -14.53
C ASN A 160 8.24 -0.24 -13.25
N GLU A 161 8.42 -1.44 -12.68
CA GLU A 161 7.54 -2.00 -11.68
C GLU A 161 8.09 -1.89 -10.26
N MET A 162 7.19 -1.62 -9.32
CA MET A 162 7.38 -1.81 -7.90
C MET A 162 6.63 -3.07 -7.45
N LEU A 163 7.31 -3.98 -6.79
CA LEU A 163 6.74 -5.24 -6.31
C LEU A 163 6.13 -5.03 -4.92
N HIS A 164 4.92 -5.54 -4.69
CA HIS A 164 4.21 -5.42 -3.43
C HIS A 164 3.83 -6.80 -2.89
N TYR A 165 4.48 -7.21 -1.81
CA TYR A 165 4.32 -8.51 -1.16
C TYR A 165 3.25 -8.47 -0.06
N SER A 166 2.02 -8.08 -0.41
CA SER A 166 0.92 -7.77 0.53
C SER A 166 0.55 -8.92 1.45
N TYR A 167 0.57 -10.14 0.91
CA TYR A 167 0.06 -11.34 1.60
C TYR A 167 0.97 -12.53 1.34
N ALA A 168 1.95 -12.73 2.22
CA ALA A 168 2.86 -13.87 2.14
C ALA A 168 2.12 -15.20 2.37
N ASP A 169 1.15 -15.21 3.27
CA ASP A 169 0.37 -16.36 3.68
C ASP A 169 -1.11 -16.01 4.00
N LEU A 170 -1.92 -17.04 4.19
CA LEU A 170 -3.35 -16.89 4.51
C LEU A 170 -3.60 -16.34 5.91
N ALA A 171 -2.74 -16.62 6.88
CA ALA A 171 -2.92 -16.11 8.23
C ALA A 171 -2.79 -14.59 8.25
N ASN A 172 -1.76 -14.08 7.58
CA ASN A 172 -1.54 -12.63 7.38
C ASN A 172 -2.71 -11.99 6.63
N TYR A 173 -3.20 -12.67 5.57
CA TYR A 173 -4.37 -12.22 4.83
C TYR A 173 -5.59 -12.09 5.75
N PHE A 174 -5.93 -13.10 6.56
CA PHE A 174 -7.11 -13.07 7.41
C PHE A 174 -7.01 -12.09 8.58
N ASN A 175 -5.83 -11.83 9.10
CA ASN A 175 -5.59 -10.78 10.09
C ASN A 175 -5.91 -9.38 9.51
N LYS A 176 -5.36 -9.07 8.35
CA LYS A 176 -5.66 -7.82 7.62
C LYS A 176 -7.16 -7.77 7.21
N PHE A 177 -7.70 -8.87 6.70
CA PHE A 177 -9.10 -9.02 6.32
C PHE A 177 -10.07 -8.64 7.43
N ASN A 178 -9.84 -9.15 8.65
CA ASN A 178 -10.71 -8.84 9.79
C ASN A 178 -10.70 -7.33 10.11
N LYS A 179 -9.52 -6.71 10.11
CA LYS A 179 -9.35 -5.27 10.32
C LYS A 179 -10.06 -4.46 9.24
N TYR A 180 -9.77 -4.75 7.97
CA TYR A 180 -10.31 -3.97 6.85
C TYR A 180 -11.81 -4.16 6.64
N THR A 181 -12.38 -5.35 6.86
CA THR A 181 -13.83 -5.53 6.82
C THR A 181 -14.55 -4.75 7.91
N SER A 182 -13.94 -4.59 9.09
CA SER A 182 -14.49 -3.77 10.18
C SER A 182 -14.45 -2.27 9.84
N LEU A 183 -13.34 -1.79 9.30
CA LEU A 183 -13.21 -0.38 8.86
C LEU A 183 -14.20 -0.06 7.73
N ALA A 184 -14.31 -0.95 6.73
CA ALA A 184 -15.24 -0.77 5.61
C ALA A 184 -16.72 -0.81 6.06
N ALA A 185 -17.07 -1.61 7.06
CA ALA A 185 -18.41 -1.61 7.63
C ALA A 185 -18.74 -0.28 8.34
N ARG A 186 -17.80 0.26 9.11
CA ARG A 186 -17.94 1.58 9.75
C ARG A 186 -18.08 2.71 8.74
N ASP A 187 -17.29 2.69 7.66
CA ASP A 187 -17.39 3.66 6.57
C ASP A 187 -18.77 3.60 5.90
N LEU A 188 -19.28 2.40 5.61
CA LEU A 188 -20.63 2.24 5.06
C LEU A 188 -21.71 2.80 6.01
N LYS A 189 -21.58 2.58 7.33
CA LYS A 189 -22.49 3.14 8.34
C LYS A 189 -22.42 4.67 8.35
N ALA A 190 -21.22 5.24 8.33
CA ALA A 190 -21.02 6.69 8.27
C ALA A 190 -21.62 7.33 7.01
N LYS A 191 -21.61 6.61 5.88
CA LYS A 191 -22.26 7.01 4.61
C LYS A 191 -23.77 6.75 4.59
N GLY A 192 -24.38 6.36 5.70
CA GLY A 192 -25.83 6.10 5.81
C GLY A 192 -26.31 4.85 5.06
N LYS A 193 -25.39 3.96 4.64
CA LYS A 193 -25.78 2.71 3.95
C LYS A 193 -26.43 1.74 4.91
N LYS A 194 -27.56 1.15 4.51
CA LYS A 194 -28.28 0.13 5.28
C LYS A 194 -27.95 -1.28 4.79
N PHE A 195 -27.96 -2.23 5.69
CA PHE A 195 -27.84 -3.64 5.35
C PHE A 195 -29.11 -4.13 4.61
N SER A 196 -28.89 -4.92 3.58
CA SER A 196 -29.94 -5.65 2.86
C SER A 196 -29.44 -7.07 2.62
N LEU A 197 -30.16 -8.06 3.17
CA LEU A 197 -29.82 -9.47 2.98
C LEU A 197 -29.86 -9.87 1.50
N LEU A 198 -30.97 -9.59 0.81
CA LEU A 198 -31.13 -9.89 -0.62
C LEU A 198 -30.03 -9.15 -1.44
N GLY A 199 -29.83 -7.85 -1.16
CA GLY A 199 -28.78 -7.09 -1.83
C GLY A 199 -27.38 -7.66 -1.60
N THR A 200 -27.12 -8.24 -0.42
CA THR A 200 -25.84 -8.89 -0.14
C THR A 200 -25.71 -10.20 -0.91
N ILE A 201 -26.74 -11.07 -0.86
CA ILE A 201 -26.74 -12.37 -1.58
C ILE A 201 -26.47 -12.17 -3.08
N PHE A 202 -27.14 -11.21 -3.73
CA PHE A 202 -26.91 -10.95 -5.17
C PHE A 202 -25.51 -10.36 -5.48
N ARG A 203 -24.88 -9.68 -4.53
CA ARG A 203 -23.52 -9.16 -4.72
C ARG A 203 -22.43 -10.26 -4.72
N LEU A 204 -22.66 -11.38 -4.02
CA LEU A 204 -21.64 -12.41 -3.90
C LEU A 204 -21.28 -13.06 -5.24
N PRO A 205 -22.22 -13.63 -6.00
CA PRO A 205 -21.90 -14.21 -7.30
C PRO A 205 -21.34 -13.16 -8.27
N PHE A 206 -21.86 -11.92 -8.21
CA PHE A 206 -21.36 -10.83 -9.03
C PHE A 206 -19.88 -10.50 -8.72
N GLU A 207 -19.47 -10.40 -7.44
CA GLU A 207 -18.08 -10.13 -7.07
C GLU A 207 -17.15 -11.27 -7.49
N PHE A 208 -17.58 -12.53 -7.30
CA PHE A 208 -16.82 -13.67 -7.79
C PHE A 208 -16.63 -13.64 -9.31
N MET A 209 -17.70 -13.50 -10.07
CA MET A 209 -17.64 -13.43 -11.54
C MET A 209 -16.81 -12.24 -12.01
N LYS A 210 -16.96 -11.08 -11.36
CA LYS A 210 -16.15 -9.90 -11.66
C LYS A 210 -14.66 -10.18 -11.54
N ARG A 211 -14.21 -10.80 -10.43
CA ARG A 211 -12.79 -11.09 -10.19
C ARG A 211 -12.28 -12.23 -11.04
N TYR A 212 -13.03 -13.31 -11.08
CA TYR A 212 -12.56 -14.55 -11.72
C TYR A 212 -12.73 -14.54 -13.23
N ILE A 213 -13.89 -14.07 -13.72
CA ILE A 213 -14.20 -14.05 -15.16
C ILE A 213 -13.86 -12.70 -15.79
N LEU A 214 -14.52 -11.59 -15.37
CA LEU A 214 -14.38 -10.29 -16.05
C LEU A 214 -12.97 -9.69 -15.90
N LYS A 215 -12.29 -9.94 -14.77
CA LYS A 215 -10.90 -9.54 -14.53
C LYS A 215 -9.89 -10.64 -14.83
N LEU A 216 -10.32 -11.68 -15.58
CA LEU A 216 -9.49 -12.78 -16.06
C LEU A 216 -8.72 -13.51 -14.94
N GLY A 217 -9.27 -13.55 -13.72
CA GLY A 217 -8.60 -14.18 -12.57
C GLY A 217 -8.28 -15.66 -12.77
N PHE A 218 -9.00 -16.36 -13.64
CA PHE A 218 -8.71 -17.74 -14.00
C PHE A 218 -7.32 -17.91 -14.65
N LEU A 219 -6.75 -16.84 -15.25
CA LEU A 219 -5.40 -16.85 -15.81
C LEU A 219 -4.30 -16.76 -14.73
N ASP A 220 -4.64 -16.31 -13.52
CA ASP A 220 -3.74 -16.37 -12.36
C ASP A 220 -3.78 -17.76 -11.66
N GLY A 221 -4.44 -18.75 -12.28
CA GLY A 221 -4.54 -20.12 -11.79
C GLY A 221 -5.24 -20.22 -10.44
N ILE A 222 -4.74 -21.12 -9.57
CA ILE A 222 -5.31 -21.34 -8.24
C ILE A 222 -5.30 -20.07 -7.37
N ARG A 223 -4.31 -19.20 -7.52
CA ARG A 223 -4.24 -17.93 -6.78
C ARG A 223 -5.38 -16.98 -7.14
N GLY A 224 -5.70 -16.89 -8.46
CA GLY A 224 -6.83 -16.09 -8.93
C GLY A 224 -8.18 -16.61 -8.42
N PHE A 225 -8.34 -17.94 -8.35
CA PHE A 225 -9.54 -18.56 -7.74
C PHE A 225 -9.64 -18.21 -6.25
N ILE A 226 -8.57 -18.41 -5.48
CA ILE A 226 -8.52 -18.09 -4.04
C ILE A 226 -8.81 -16.60 -3.83
N TRP A 227 -8.20 -15.72 -4.62
CA TRP A 227 -8.43 -14.28 -4.53
C TRP A 227 -9.89 -13.90 -4.81
N ALA A 228 -10.52 -14.50 -5.84
CA ALA A 228 -11.93 -14.25 -6.16
C ALA A 228 -12.86 -14.74 -5.02
N ALA A 229 -12.59 -15.93 -4.46
CA ALA A 229 -13.34 -16.47 -3.34
C ALA A 229 -13.18 -15.61 -2.08
N CYS A 230 -11.95 -15.23 -1.72
CA CYS A 230 -11.64 -14.35 -0.60
C CYS A 230 -12.26 -12.96 -0.76
N SER A 231 -12.23 -12.38 -1.97
CA SER A 231 -12.87 -11.08 -2.27
C SER A 231 -14.38 -11.16 -2.11
N THR A 232 -14.99 -12.27 -2.52
CA THR A 232 -16.42 -12.51 -2.33
C THR A 232 -16.76 -12.62 -0.84
N PHE A 233 -15.94 -13.37 -0.09
CA PHE A 233 -16.10 -13.50 1.36
C PHE A 233 -15.88 -12.16 2.09
N TYR A 234 -14.97 -11.31 1.59
CA TYR A 234 -14.80 -9.95 2.09
C TYR A 234 -16.11 -9.14 1.97
N VAL A 235 -16.77 -9.19 0.80
CA VAL A 235 -18.04 -8.51 0.59
C VAL A 235 -19.10 -9.02 1.57
N PHE A 236 -19.22 -10.34 1.74
CA PHE A 236 -20.15 -10.94 2.70
C PHE A 236 -19.89 -10.43 4.12
N VAL A 237 -18.67 -10.62 4.64
CA VAL A 237 -18.31 -10.25 6.03
C VAL A 237 -18.47 -8.76 6.29
N LYS A 238 -18.09 -7.90 5.33
CA LYS A 238 -18.28 -6.45 5.44
C LYS A 238 -19.76 -6.08 5.66
N TYR A 239 -20.67 -6.67 4.91
CA TYR A 239 -22.10 -6.37 5.06
C TYR A 239 -22.71 -6.99 6.31
N ILE A 240 -22.26 -8.18 6.75
CA ILE A 240 -22.68 -8.75 8.02
C ILE A 240 -22.20 -7.87 9.19
N LYS A 241 -20.95 -7.38 9.15
CA LYS A 241 -20.46 -6.42 10.15
C LYS A 241 -21.24 -5.10 10.13
N LEU A 242 -21.65 -4.62 8.94
CA LEU A 242 -22.53 -3.45 8.84
C LEU A 242 -23.87 -3.71 9.53
N TRP A 243 -24.48 -4.88 9.33
CA TRP A 243 -25.70 -5.27 9.99
C TRP A 243 -25.52 -5.30 11.52
N ASP A 244 -24.46 -5.93 12.00
CA ASP A 244 -24.17 -6.05 13.42
C ASP A 244 -24.01 -4.68 14.10
N ILE A 245 -23.16 -3.80 13.57
CA ILE A 245 -22.98 -2.44 14.13
C ILE A 245 -24.19 -1.51 13.94
N SER A 246 -25.16 -1.86 13.12
CA SER A 246 -26.37 -1.07 12.90
C SER A 246 -27.54 -1.50 13.77
N ARG A 247 -27.41 -2.60 14.54
CA ARG A 247 -28.42 -3.08 15.51
C ARG A 247 -28.34 -2.34 16.84
N ASN A 248 -27.16 -1.77 17.09
CA ASN A 248 -26.86 -0.95 18.27
C ASN A 248 -26.85 0.54 17.84
#